data_6120111c86340174e8b6506d0a09bd18
#
_entry.id   6120111c86340174e8b6506d0a09bd18
#
_cell.length_a   1.000
_cell.length_b   1.000
_cell.length_c   1.000
_cell.angle_alpha   90.00
_cell.angle_beta   90.00
_cell.angle_gamma   90.00
#
_symmetry.space_group_name_H-M   'P 1'
#
loop_
_entity.id
_entity.type
_entity.pdbx_description
1 polymer ?
#
loop_
_entity_poly.entity_id
_entity_poly.type
_entity_poly.pdbx_seq_one_letter_code
_entity_poly.pdbx_strand_id
1 'polypeptide(L)'
;MKNRLLILTICLIATIKMMAQEFTLHGKVVDENNQPLEFAIVSVASQGKTAVTSLKGDYSLKLHSADSVVVKFSYIGFKTKTKVLRRPRGKQTLQVVLREASTILDDVN
;
A
#
# COMPACT_ATOMS: atom_id res chain seq x y z
N MET A 1 45.15 -3.75 -14.84
CA MET A 1 44.87 -2.84 -13.73
C MET A 1 43.68 -1.93 -14.00
N LYS A 2 43.59 -1.31 -15.18
CA LYS A 2 42.46 -0.43 -15.51
C LYS A 2 41.13 -1.16 -15.54
N ASN A 3 41.10 -2.44 -15.90
CA ASN A 3 39.86 -3.21 -16.00
C ASN A 3 39.20 -3.49 -14.64
N ARG A 4 40.02 -3.61 -13.59
CA ARG A 4 39.51 -3.88 -12.24
C ARG A 4 38.73 -2.69 -11.69
N LEU A 5 39.25 -1.48 -11.88
CA LEU A 5 38.55 -0.26 -11.43
C LEU A 5 37.24 -0.06 -12.16
N LEU A 6 37.23 -0.34 -13.46
CA LEU A 6 36.04 -0.20 -14.28
C LEU A 6 34.94 -1.17 -13.82
N ILE A 7 35.29 -2.43 -13.55
CA ILE A 7 34.33 -3.44 -13.09
C ILE A 7 33.74 -3.06 -11.72
N LEU A 8 34.61 -2.61 -10.80
CA LEU A 8 34.14 -2.17 -9.47
C LEU A 8 33.17 -1.00 -9.54
N THR A 9 33.44 -0.04 -10.43
CA THR A 9 32.57 1.12 -10.63
C THR A 9 31.21 0.70 -11.17
N ILE A 10 31.16 -0.21 -12.13
CA ILE A 10 29.92 -0.71 -12.72
C ILE A 10 29.11 -1.46 -11.67
N CYS A 11 29.72 -2.28 -10.84
CA CYS A 11 29.04 -3.01 -9.77
C CYS A 11 28.43 -2.06 -8.74
N LEU A 12 29.14 -0.99 -8.39
CA LEU A 12 28.64 0.01 -7.44
C LEU A 12 27.43 0.74 -7.97
N ILE A 13 27.44 1.13 -9.24
CA ILE A 13 26.31 1.80 -9.89
C ILE A 13 25.09 0.88 -9.92
N ALA A 14 25.26 -0.41 -10.23
CA ALA A 14 24.19 -1.37 -10.24
C ALA A 14 23.55 -1.53 -8.86
N THR A 15 24.35 -1.55 -7.81
CA THR A 15 23.87 -1.66 -6.43
C THR A 15 23.02 -0.44 -6.05
N ILE A 16 23.45 0.76 -6.44
CA ILE A 16 22.70 1.98 -6.16
C ILE A 16 21.32 1.96 -6.84
N LYS A 17 21.25 1.46 -8.08
CA LYS A 17 19.98 1.35 -8.79
C LYS A 17 18.99 0.43 -8.08
N MET A 18 19.47 -0.66 -7.50
CA MET A 18 18.61 -1.61 -6.79
C MET A 18 18.01 -1.03 -5.51
N MET A 19 18.66 -0.03 -4.90
CA MET A 19 18.21 0.57 -3.64
C MET A 19 17.24 1.73 -3.84
N ALA A 20 17.04 2.19 -5.08
CA ALA A 20 16.30 3.42 -5.36
C ALA A 20 14.83 3.24 -5.71
N GLN A 21 14.26 2.03 -5.50
CA GLN A 21 12.90 1.74 -5.94
C GLN A 21 11.92 1.66 -4.77
N GLU A 22 11.77 2.78 -4.08
CA GLU A 22 10.77 2.92 -3.03
C GLU A 22 9.70 3.91 -3.45
N PHE A 23 8.50 3.75 -2.90
CA PHE A 23 7.44 4.72 -3.07
C PHE A 23 6.67 4.85 -1.77
N THR A 24 5.96 5.96 -1.61
CA THR A 24 5.12 6.19 -0.45
C THR A 24 3.66 6.16 -0.89
N LEU A 25 2.88 5.31 -0.23
CA LEU A 25 1.44 5.26 -0.42
C LEU A 25 0.78 5.95 0.76
N HIS A 26 -0.08 6.92 0.48
CA HIS A 26 -0.84 7.59 1.53
C HIS A 26 -2.24 7.92 1.03
N GLY A 27 -3.12 8.22 1.95
CA GLY A 27 -4.49 8.53 1.59
C GLY A 27 -5.41 8.46 2.77
N LYS A 28 -6.68 8.27 2.47
CA LYS A 28 -7.74 8.27 3.48
C LYS A 28 -8.68 7.10 3.24
N VAL A 29 -9.17 6.50 4.32
CA VAL A 29 -10.18 5.45 4.28
C VAL A 29 -11.46 6.02 4.90
N VAL A 30 -12.55 5.96 4.14
CA VAL A 30 -13.84 6.47 4.57
C VAL A 30 -14.93 5.43 4.31
N ASP A 31 -16.11 5.65 4.91
CA ASP A 31 -17.28 4.84 4.62
C ASP A 31 -18.11 5.45 3.48
N GLU A 32 -19.26 4.86 3.19
CA GLU A 32 -20.14 5.32 2.10
C GLU A 32 -20.72 6.71 2.35
N ASN A 33 -20.74 7.16 3.59
CA ASN A 33 -21.21 8.48 3.97
C ASN A 33 -20.07 9.50 4.05
N ASN A 34 -18.90 9.13 3.54
CA ASN A 34 -17.71 9.96 3.55
C ASN A 34 -17.18 10.24 4.96
N GLN A 35 -17.52 9.39 5.93
CA GLN A 35 -17.03 9.51 7.29
C GLN A 35 -15.71 8.78 7.43
N PRO A 36 -14.69 9.39 8.06
CA PRO A 36 -13.40 8.74 8.22
C PRO A 36 -13.50 7.50 9.11
N LEU A 37 -12.76 6.45 8.74
CA LEU A 37 -12.71 5.22 9.51
C LEU A 37 -11.40 5.18 10.28
N GLU A 38 -11.49 5.31 11.59
CA GLU A 38 -10.36 5.19 12.50
C GLU A 38 -10.07 3.71 12.75
N PHE A 39 -8.78 3.34 12.78
CA PHE A 39 -8.31 1.97 13.02
C PHE A 39 -8.64 0.99 11.89
N ALA A 40 -8.86 1.49 10.70
CA ALA A 40 -8.89 0.61 9.54
C ALA A 40 -7.46 0.12 9.25
N ILE A 41 -7.35 -1.09 8.76
CA ILE A 41 -6.06 -1.72 8.51
C ILE A 41 -5.72 -1.66 7.03
N VAL A 42 -4.54 -1.15 6.72
CA VAL A 42 -4.01 -1.10 5.35
C VAL A 42 -2.78 -2.00 5.33
N SER A 43 -2.80 -3.04 4.52
CA SER A 43 -1.73 -4.02 4.53
C SER A 43 -1.26 -4.37 3.12
N VAL A 44 0.05 -4.66 3.02
CA VAL A 44 0.68 -5.19 1.81
C VAL A 44 1.39 -6.47 2.22
N ALA A 45 0.70 -7.59 2.05
CA ALA A 45 1.17 -8.89 2.54
C ALA A 45 2.52 -9.29 1.92
N SER A 46 2.71 -9.03 0.63
CA SER A 46 3.94 -9.39 -0.06
C SER A 46 5.18 -8.70 0.51
N GLN A 47 5.00 -7.58 1.21
CA GLN A 47 6.10 -6.83 1.80
C GLN A 47 6.08 -6.83 3.32
N GLY A 48 5.10 -7.51 3.92
CA GLY A 48 4.96 -7.55 5.37
C GLY A 48 4.74 -6.20 6.00
N LYS A 49 4.08 -5.28 5.29
CA LYS A 49 3.85 -3.92 5.77
C LYS A 49 2.38 -3.72 6.13
N THR A 50 2.15 -3.02 7.24
CA THR A 50 0.81 -2.73 7.73
C THR A 50 0.78 -1.33 8.31
N ALA A 51 -0.31 -0.62 8.06
CA ALA A 51 -0.59 0.66 8.70
C ALA A 51 -2.02 0.65 9.22
N VAL A 52 -2.28 1.50 10.20
CA VAL A 52 -3.59 1.66 10.80
C VAL A 52 -4.00 3.12 10.63
N THR A 53 -5.24 3.36 10.22
CA THR A 53 -5.71 4.72 9.98
C THR A 53 -5.84 5.51 11.28
N SER A 54 -5.60 6.81 11.17
CA SER A 54 -5.75 7.76 12.28
C SER A 54 -7.23 8.11 12.51
N LEU A 55 -7.47 8.96 13.49
CA LEU A 55 -8.79 9.48 13.79
C LEU A 55 -9.46 10.12 12.57
N LYS A 56 -8.68 10.70 11.68
CA LYS A 56 -9.19 11.31 10.44
C LYS A 56 -9.23 10.34 9.27
N GLY A 57 -8.94 9.07 9.50
CA GLY A 57 -8.93 8.06 8.47
C GLY A 57 -7.67 8.04 7.61
N ASP A 58 -6.66 8.81 7.97
CA ASP A 58 -5.44 8.93 7.19
C ASP A 58 -4.49 7.75 7.43
N TYR A 59 -3.80 7.34 6.37
CA TYR A 59 -2.78 6.29 6.46
C TYR A 59 -1.58 6.65 5.59
N SER A 60 -0.44 6.06 5.90
CA SER A 60 0.79 6.24 5.12
C SER A 60 1.65 5.00 5.27
N LEU A 61 2.21 4.54 4.14
CA LEU A 61 3.08 3.38 4.08
C LEU A 61 4.25 3.64 3.15
N LYS A 62 5.45 3.25 3.60
CA LYS A 62 6.64 3.25 2.78
C LYS A 62 6.84 1.85 2.23
N LEU A 63 6.81 1.72 0.92
CA LEU A 63 6.80 0.42 0.24
C LEU A 63 7.87 0.37 -0.83
N HIS A 64 8.20 -0.86 -1.25
CA HIS A 64 9.09 -1.08 -2.37
C HIS A 64 8.28 -1.21 -3.65
N SER A 65 8.79 -0.61 -4.71
CA SER A 65 8.14 -0.69 -6.02
C SER A 65 8.31 -2.09 -6.60
N ALA A 66 7.31 -2.53 -7.36
CA ALA A 66 7.28 -3.81 -8.05
C ALA A 66 6.39 -3.67 -9.27
N ASP A 67 6.32 -4.72 -10.10
CA ASP A 67 5.41 -4.70 -11.26
C ASP A 67 3.97 -4.50 -10.84
N SER A 68 3.58 -5.12 -9.72
CA SER A 68 2.28 -4.88 -9.11
C SER A 68 2.43 -4.94 -7.60
N VAL A 69 1.72 -4.05 -6.90
CA VAL A 69 1.66 -4.03 -5.44
C VAL A 69 0.20 -4.12 -5.05
N VAL A 70 -0.14 -5.16 -4.31
CA VAL A 70 -1.53 -5.43 -3.88
C VAL A 70 -1.72 -4.89 -2.48
N VAL A 71 -2.63 -3.93 -2.35
CA VAL A 71 -2.93 -3.27 -1.07
C VAL A 71 -4.33 -3.69 -0.62
N LYS A 72 -4.43 -4.15 0.60
CA LYS A 72 -5.66 -4.64 1.19
C LYS A 72 -6.12 -3.67 2.28
N PHE A 73 -7.39 -3.27 2.21
CA PHE A 73 -8.02 -2.38 3.16
C PHE A 73 -9.11 -3.13 3.90
N SER A 74 -9.06 -3.14 5.21
CA SER A 74 -10.05 -3.86 6.01
C SER A 74 -10.46 -3.06 7.26
N TYR A 75 -11.70 -3.26 7.67
CA TYR A 75 -12.24 -2.64 8.87
C TYR A 75 -13.31 -3.56 9.43
N ILE A 76 -13.39 -3.65 10.75
CA ILE A 76 -14.34 -4.56 11.39
C ILE A 76 -15.78 -4.22 10.99
N GLY A 77 -16.52 -5.23 10.54
CA GLY A 77 -17.88 -5.04 10.08
C GLY A 77 -18.03 -4.54 8.66
N PHE A 78 -16.93 -4.37 7.95
CA PHE A 78 -16.94 -3.85 6.57
C PHE A 78 -16.34 -4.88 5.62
N LYS A 79 -16.73 -4.80 4.37
CA LYS A 79 -16.16 -5.67 3.33
C LYS A 79 -14.74 -5.24 3.03
N THR A 80 -13.85 -6.21 2.95
CA THR A 80 -12.46 -5.97 2.60
C THR A 80 -12.34 -5.50 1.16
N LYS A 81 -11.51 -4.49 0.92
CA LYS A 81 -11.26 -3.96 -0.42
C LYS A 81 -9.81 -4.14 -0.77
N THR A 82 -9.55 -4.53 -2.01
CA THR A 82 -8.20 -4.73 -2.52
C THR A 82 -7.95 -3.82 -3.70
N LYS A 83 -6.80 -3.17 -3.71
CA LYS A 83 -6.35 -2.32 -4.81
C LYS A 83 -5.01 -2.81 -5.32
N VAL A 84 -4.85 -2.78 -6.64
CA VAL A 84 -3.60 -3.18 -7.28
C VAL A 84 -2.96 -1.94 -7.89
N LEU A 85 -1.72 -1.66 -7.48
CA LEU A 85 -0.93 -0.57 -8.02
C LEU A 85 0.07 -1.15 -9.01
N ARG A 86 0.09 -0.59 -10.21
CA ARG A 86 0.99 -1.02 -11.27
C ARG A 86 2.20 -0.12 -11.31
N ARG A 87 3.38 -0.70 -11.06
CA ARG A 87 4.67 0.01 -11.11
C ARG A 87 4.62 1.37 -10.41
N PRO A 88 4.19 1.40 -9.12
CA PRO A 88 4.04 2.67 -8.42
C PRO A 88 5.39 3.35 -8.20
N ARG A 89 5.38 4.69 -8.27
CA ARG A 89 6.58 5.51 -8.11
C ARG A 89 6.28 6.75 -7.29
N GLY A 90 7.29 7.22 -6.56
CA GLY A 90 7.22 8.47 -5.84
C GLY A 90 6.15 8.47 -4.75
N LYS A 91 5.25 9.42 -4.82
CA LYS A 91 4.12 9.52 -3.90
C LYS A 91 2.84 9.09 -4.59
N GLN A 92 2.19 8.09 -4.03
CA GLN A 92 0.90 7.61 -4.52
C GLN A 92 -0.18 7.98 -3.51
N THR A 93 -1.24 8.64 -3.97
CA THR A 93 -2.37 8.99 -3.13
C THR A 93 -3.56 8.12 -3.49
N LEU A 94 -4.17 7.50 -2.50
CA LEU A 94 -5.29 6.60 -2.74
C LEU A 94 -6.33 6.75 -1.63
N GLN A 95 -7.50 7.30 -2.00
CA GLN A 95 -8.64 7.36 -1.10
C GLN A 95 -9.52 6.14 -1.35
N VAL A 96 -9.93 5.49 -0.27
CA VAL A 96 -10.68 4.24 -0.36
C VAL A 96 -11.99 4.37 0.41
N VAL A 97 -13.07 3.91 -0.23
CA VAL A 97 -14.38 3.85 0.39
C VAL A 97 -14.67 2.39 0.72
N LEU A 98 -14.90 2.10 2.00
CA LEU A 98 -15.30 0.76 2.45
C LEU A 98 -16.79 0.72 2.68
N ARG A 99 -17.40 -0.42 2.37
CA ARG A 99 -18.84 -0.64 2.52
C ARG A 99 -19.08 -1.63 3.64
N GLU A 100 -20.15 -1.41 4.40
CA GLU A 100 -20.54 -2.33 5.46
C GLU A 100 -20.84 -3.70 4.90
N ALA A 101 -20.44 -4.73 5.64
CA ALA A 101 -20.75 -6.10 5.28
C ALA A 101 -22.22 -6.37 5.50
N SER A 102 -22.92 -6.83 4.46
CA SER A 102 -24.35 -7.04 4.49
C SER A 102 -24.68 -8.46 4.95
N THR A 103 -24.29 -8.80 6.17
CA THR A 103 -24.46 -10.14 6.69
C THR A 103 -25.91 -10.48 6.98
N ILE A 104 -26.74 -9.49 7.23
CA ILE A 104 -28.16 -9.68 7.54
C ILE A 104 -28.88 -10.39 6.41
N LEU A 105 -28.54 -10.09 5.18
CA LEU A 105 -29.15 -10.72 4.02
C LEU A 105 -28.83 -12.20 3.95
N ASP A 106 -27.67 -12.58 4.41
CA ASP A 106 -27.25 -13.98 4.40
C ASP A 106 -28.03 -14.78 5.44
N ASP A 107 -28.36 -14.14 6.57
CA ASP A 107 -29.06 -14.80 7.67
C ASP A 107 -30.53 -15.04 7.34
N VAL A 108 -31.12 -14.20 6.55
CA VAL A 108 -32.54 -14.32 6.20
C VAL A 108 -32.78 -15.47 5.24
N ASN A 109 -31.79 -15.80 4.50
CA ASN A 109 -31.91 -16.83 3.49
C ASN A 109 -31.39 -18.18 3.96
#